data_49c85c7425caae7127229eca2868e9f6
#
_entry.id   49c85c7425caae7127229eca2868e9f6
#
_cell.length_a   1.000
_cell.length_b   1.000
_cell.length_c   1.000
_cell.angle_alpha   90.00
_cell.angle_beta   90.00
_cell.angle_gamma   90.00
#
_symmetry.space_group_name_H-M   'P 1'
#
loop_
_entity.id
_entity.type
_entity.pdbx_description
1 polymer ?
#
loop_
_entity_poly.entity_id
_entity_poly.type
_entity_poly.pdbx_seq_one_letter_code
_entity_poly.pdbx_strand_id
1 'polypeptide(L)'
;MTLCVFALIASEFLPVSLLTPMARDLRVSEGLIGYGMAISGAFAVVASLCIAPFSGSMNRKVLLLALTALMGVSGAVVALAQNYETYMIGRALIGVVVGGFWSMSAAVAMRLVPPEDVAKAMAIFNSGNALATVIAAPLGSYLGGVIGWRGAFFCLVPVAAVALVWQWVTLPAMQPEKGAPSFRIFFSLFKRSAVSFGMLAVGVFFMGQFVLFTYVRPYLETVTQVDLPTLSTILLVMGIAGFIGTSLIGLFLKSSVRLVLSVIPLSMASIAIALVLTGSSVVAAFLLLGLWGLVATAAPVGWWLWLARTLPADAEAGGGLMVATIQLSIALGSTLGGLLFDGSGYRVTFFTSAALLVIAAGLALAATRGNPAEPAL
;
A
#
# COMPACT_ATOMS: atom_id res chain seq x y z
N MET A 1 -14.36 -2.07 12.10
CA MET A 1 -13.01 -1.63 11.64
C MET A 1 -12.59 -2.30 10.32
N THR A 2 -12.81 -3.58 10.11
CA THR A 2 -12.49 -4.30 8.84
C THR A 2 -13.04 -3.60 7.58
N LEU A 3 -14.31 -3.17 7.61
CA LEU A 3 -14.93 -2.44 6.50
C LEU A 3 -14.25 -1.09 6.23
N CYS A 4 -13.76 -0.41 7.29
CA CYS A 4 -12.96 0.80 7.13
C CYS A 4 -11.63 0.53 6.43
N VAL A 5 -10.93 -0.54 6.83
CA VAL A 5 -9.67 -0.93 6.18
C VAL A 5 -9.91 -1.26 4.71
N PHE A 6 -10.98 -2.01 4.43
CA PHE A 6 -11.37 -2.30 3.05
C PHE A 6 -11.58 -1.01 2.24
N ALA A 7 -12.42 -0.10 2.74
CA ALA A 7 -12.71 1.15 2.05
C ALA A 7 -11.47 2.05 1.90
N LEU A 8 -10.60 2.08 2.92
CA LEU A 8 -9.35 2.84 2.92
C LEU A 8 -8.41 2.35 1.82
N ILE A 9 -8.13 1.05 1.79
CA ILE A 9 -7.23 0.43 0.82
C ILE A 9 -7.82 0.50 -0.60
N ALA A 10 -9.12 0.27 -0.72
CA ALA A 10 -9.80 0.43 -2.00
C ALA A 10 -9.67 1.87 -2.51
N SER A 11 -9.91 2.87 -1.67
CA SER A 11 -9.78 4.29 -2.00
C SER A 11 -8.36 4.68 -2.37
N GLU A 12 -7.36 4.09 -1.71
CA GLU A 12 -5.95 4.36 -1.96
C GLU A 12 -5.50 3.84 -3.33
N PHE A 13 -5.87 2.60 -3.69
CA PHE A 13 -5.37 1.92 -4.88
C PHE A 13 -6.31 1.95 -6.10
N LEU A 14 -7.55 2.42 -5.95
CA LEU A 14 -8.50 2.55 -7.05
C LEU A 14 -7.94 3.33 -8.26
N PRO A 15 -7.15 4.43 -8.08
CA PRO A 15 -6.56 5.14 -9.21
C PRO A 15 -5.68 4.27 -10.11
N VAL A 16 -4.99 3.26 -9.58
CA VAL A 16 -4.13 2.35 -10.38
C VAL A 16 -4.96 1.65 -11.45
N SER A 17 -6.18 1.20 -11.08
CA SER A 17 -7.08 0.51 -12.00
C SER A 17 -7.90 1.45 -12.90
N LEU A 18 -7.87 2.76 -12.64
CA LEU A 18 -8.63 3.80 -13.35
C LEU A 18 -7.73 4.84 -14.03
N LEU A 19 -6.41 4.64 -14.04
CA LEU A 19 -5.42 5.63 -14.41
C LEU A 19 -5.71 6.23 -15.80
N THR A 20 -5.85 5.39 -16.82
CA THR A 20 -6.08 5.83 -18.20
C THR A 20 -7.42 6.54 -18.40
N PRO A 21 -8.59 6.05 -17.93
CA PRO A 21 -9.83 6.78 -18.10
C PRO A 21 -9.84 8.12 -17.34
N MET A 22 -9.16 8.22 -16.19
CA MET A 22 -9.00 9.48 -15.47
C MET A 22 -8.14 10.47 -16.25
N ALA A 23 -7.00 10.02 -16.79
CA ALA A 23 -6.08 10.84 -17.57
C ALA A 23 -6.78 11.43 -18.80
N ARG A 24 -7.52 10.61 -19.54
CA ARG A 24 -8.28 11.05 -20.73
C ARG A 24 -9.34 12.09 -20.39
N ASP A 25 -10.11 11.86 -19.34
CA ASP A 25 -11.25 12.71 -18.95
C ASP A 25 -10.77 14.05 -18.35
N LEU A 26 -9.72 14.03 -17.52
CA LEU A 26 -9.12 15.24 -16.95
C LEU A 26 -8.11 15.93 -17.89
N ARG A 27 -7.86 15.36 -19.09
CA ARG A 27 -6.94 15.87 -20.12
C ARG A 27 -5.52 16.11 -19.62
N VAL A 28 -5.01 15.15 -18.87
CA VAL A 28 -3.63 15.14 -18.33
C VAL A 28 -2.95 13.83 -18.69
N SER A 29 -1.62 13.74 -18.47
CA SER A 29 -0.88 12.48 -18.67
C SER A 29 -1.22 11.44 -17.59
N GLU A 30 -0.96 10.18 -17.91
CA GLU A 30 -1.10 9.08 -16.93
C GLU A 30 -0.13 9.26 -15.76
N GLY A 31 1.07 9.79 -16.01
CA GLY A 31 2.01 10.15 -14.96
C GLY A 31 1.45 11.18 -13.98
N LEU A 32 0.76 12.22 -14.49
CA LEU A 32 0.12 13.22 -13.63
C LEU A 32 -0.98 12.59 -12.75
N ILE A 33 -1.78 11.66 -13.27
CA ILE A 33 -2.77 10.95 -12.43
C ILE A 33 -2.05 10.10 -11.39
N GLY A 34 -0.94 9.45 -11.75
CA GLY A 34 -0.10 8.67 -10.83
C GLY A 34 0.44 9.51 -9.66
N TYR A 35 0.67 10.82 -9.84
CA TYR A 35 1.05 11.73 -8.75
C TYR A 35 -0.03 11.88 -7.67
N GLY A 36 -1.27 11.50 -7.95
CA GLY A 36 -2.30 11.36 -6.92
C GLY A 36 -1.92 10.34 -5.84
N MET A 37 -1.14 9.31 -6.17
CA MET A 37 -0.59 8.39 -5.17
C MET A 37 0.57 9.03 -4.40
N ALA A 38 1.38 9.82 -5.09
CA ALA A 38 2.48 10.54 -4.46
C ALA A 38 2.00 11.55 -3.41
N ILE A 39 1.00 12.37 -3.73
CA ILE A 39 0.44 13.34 -2.78
C ILE A 39 -0.26 12.64 -1.61
N SER A 40 -1.00 11.56 -1.88
CA SER A 40 -1.60 10.73 -0.83
C SER A 40 -0.53 10.18 0.13
N GLY A 41 0.55 9.60 -0.41
CA GLY A 41 1.68 9.11 0.38
C GLY A 41 2.37 10.20 1.20
N ALA A 42 2.61 11.37 0.61
CA ALA A 42 3.24 12.51 1.30
C ALA A 42 2.37 12.98 2.49
N PHE A 43 1.06 13.16 2.29
CA PHE A 43 0.14 13.52 3.36
C PHE A 43 -0.02 12.38 4.39
N ALA A 44 0.10 11.11 3.99
CA ALA A 44 0.10 9.99 4.91
C ALA A 44 1.32 10.00 5.83
N VAL A 45 2.51 10.29 5.31
CA VAL A 45 3.72 10.47 6.13
C VAL A 45 3.54 11.59 7.14
N VAL A 46 3.11 12.77 6.68
CA VAL A 46 2.87 13.93 7.57
C VAL A 46 1.83 13.58 8.65
N ALA A 47 0.69 13.00 8.25
CA ALA A 47 -0.36 12.64 9.18
C ALA A 47 0.10 11.57 10.19
N SER A 48 0.84 10.54 9.76
CA SER A 48 1.33 9.48 10.65
C SER A 48 2.28 10.00 11.72
N LEU A 49 3.11 10.98 11.39
CA LEU A 49 4.04 11.60 12.32
C LEU A 49 3.36 12.64 13.24
N CYS A 50 2.36 13.33 12.73
CA CYS A 50 1.71 14.45 13.42
C CYS A 50 0.50 14.01 14.27
N ILE A 51 -0.18 12.92 13.91
CA ILE A 51 -1.46 12.59 14.54
C ILE A 51 -1.33 12.28 16.04
N ALA A 52 -0.26 11.60 16.45
CA ALA A 52 -0.03 11.27 17.86
C ALA A 52 0.22 12.52 18.72
N PRO A 53 1.09 13.49 18.34
CA PRO A 53 1.24 14.76 19.06
C PRO A 53 -0.02 15.62 19.06
N PHE A 54 -0.69 15.75 17.90
CA PHE A 54 -1.86 16.64 17.77
C PHE A 54 -3.12 16.07 18.38
N SER A 55 -3.29 14.75 18.40
CA SER A 55 -4.47 14.11 18.98
C SER A 55 -4.41 13.99 20.50
N GLY A 56 -3.29 14.29 21.13
CA GLY A 56 -3.00 14.37 22.57
C GLY A 56 -4.11 13.88 23.50
N SER A 57 -5.01 14.80 23.88
CA SER A 57 -6.14 14.55 24.78
C SER A 57 -7.44 14.11 24.10
N MET A 58 -7.46 13.92 22.76
CA MET A 58 -8.68 13.52 22.06
C MET A 58 -9.05 12.07 22.30
N ASN A 59 -10.36 11.81 22.46
CA ASN A 59 -10.90 10.47 22.50
C ASN A 59 -10.63 9.74 21.17
N ARG A 60 -10.00 8.56 21.23
CA ARG A 60 -9.60 7.79 20.04
C ARG A 60 -10.80 7.39 19.18
N LYS A 61 -11.99 7.19 19.76
CA LYS A 61 -13.23 7.00 19.01
C LYS A 61 -13.53 8.20 18.11
N VAL A 62 -13.50 9.42 18.66
CA VAL A 62 -13.81 10.65 17.92
C VAL A 62 -12.82 10.82 16.76
N LEU A 63 -11.56 10.57 17.01
CA LEU A 63 -10.52 10.67 15.97
C LEU A 63 -10.73 9.65 14.84
N LEU A 64 -11.05 8.38 15.16
CA LEU A 64 -11.37 7.36 14.15
C LEU A 64 -12.61 7.72 13.33
N LEU A 65 -13.65 8.24 13.99
CA LEU A 65 -14.87 8.70 13.32
C LEU A 65 -14.58 9.89 12.38
N ALA A 66 -13.77 10.85 12.83
CA ALA A 66 -13.34 11.98 12.00
C ALA A 66 -12.55 11.54 10.76
N LEU A 67 -11.62 10.59 10.92
CA LEU A 67 -10.86 10.02 9.81
C LEU A 67 -11.77 9.24 8.84
N THR A 68 -12.75 8.47 9.37
CA THR A 68 -13.69 7.74 8.52
C THR A 68 -14.64 8.69 7.76
N ALA A 69 -15.08 9.77 8.42
CA ALA A 69 -15.85 10.82 7.74
C ALA A 69 -15.01 11.50 6.66
N LEU A 70 -13.75 11.84 6.96
CA LEU A 70 -12.82 12.44 6.00
C LEU A 70 -12.56 11.51 4.80
N MET A 71 -12.54 10.17 4.99
CA MET A 71 -12.46 9.20 3.90
C MET A 71 -13.66 9.31 2.96
N GLY A 72 -14.88 9.41 3.52
CA GLY A 72 -16.10 9.63 2.72
C GLY A 72 -16.05 10.95 1.96
N VAL A 73 -15.61 12.04 2.61
CA VAL A 73 -15.40 13.34 1.97
C VAL A 73 -14.38 13.27 0.84
N SER A 74 -13.24 12.61 1.07
CA SER A 74 -12.21 12.39 0.04
C SER A 74 -12.79 11.68 -1.18
N GLY A 75 -13.53 10.57 -0.96
CA GLY A 75 -14.19 9.85 -2.04
C GLY A 75 -15.19 10.71 -2.84
N ALA A 76 -15.98 11.52 -2.14
CA ALA A 76 -16.91 12.46 -2.76
C ALA A 76 -16.18 13.55 -3.56
N VAL A 77 -15.12 14.16 -3.01
CA VAL A 77 -14.31 15.17 -3.70
C VAL A 77 -13.71 14.61 -4.99
N VAL A 78 -13.15 13.39 -4.95
CA VAL A 78 -12.61 12.73 -6.15
C VAL A 78 -13.72 12.41 -7.13
N ALA A 79 -14.85 11.88 -6.68
CA ALA A 79 -15.99 11.55 -7.56
C ALA A 79 -16.59 12.79 -8.27
N LEU A 80 -16.54 13.96 -7.64
CA LEU A 80 -17.04 15.21 -8.16
C LEU A 80 -15.96 16.04 -8.87
N ALA A 81 -14.73 15.55 -8.96
CA ALA A 81 -13.62 16.29 -9.56
C ALA A 81 -13.85 16.54 -11.06
N GLN A 82 -13.87 17.82 -11.46
CA GLN A 82 -13.97 18.26 -12.86
C GLN A 82 -12.61 18.65 -13.45
N ASN A 83 -11.59 18.82 -12.60
CA ASN A 83 -10.24 19.19 -12.95
C ASN A 83 -9.21 18.43 -12.10
N TYR A 84 -7.96 18.53 -12.51
CA TYR A 84 -6.83 17.85 -11.87
C TYR A 84 -6.61 18.32 -10.42
N GLU A 85 -6.76 19.61 -10.13
CA GLU A 85 -6.55 20.18 -8.80
C GLU A 85 -7.54 19.61 -7.79
N THR A 86 -8.82 19.51 -8.14
CA THR A 86 -9.84 18.91 -7.27
C THR A 86 -9.56 17.44 -7.01
N TYR A 87 -9.11 16.70 -8.02
CA TYR A 87 -8.65 15.32 -7.85
C TYR A 87 -7.50 15.24 -6.83
N MET A 88 -6.48 16.12 -6.96
CA MET A 88 -5.32 16.15 -6.07
C MET A 88 -5.70 16.50 -4.63
N ILE A 89 -6.67 17.41 -4.42
CA ILE A 89 -7.20 17.71 -3.08
C ILE A 89 -7.82 16.45 -2.47
N GLY A 90 -8.67 15.75 -3.21
CA GLY A 90 -9.25 14.49 -2.74
C GLY A 90 -8.18 13.45 -2.39
N ARG A 91 -7.11 13.35 -3.19
CA ARG A 91 -5.96 12.46 -2.92
C ARG A 91 -5.15 12.86 -1.68
N ALA A 92 -5.00 14.16 -1.43
CA ALA A 92 -4.37 14.66 -0.20
C ALA A 92 -5.19 14.29 1.04
N LEU A 93 -6.51 14.43 0.97
CA LEU A 93 -7.42 14.08 2.07
C LEU A 93 -7.35 12.60 2.42
N ILE A 94 -7.35 11.69 1.42
CA ILE A 94 -7.20 10.25 1.70
C ILE A 94 -5.83 9.94 2.30
N GLY A 95 -4.78 10.65 1.91
CA GLY A 95 -3.46 10.52 2.52
C GLY A 95 -3.48 10.79 4.03
N VAL A 96 -4.15 11.86 4.47
CA VAL A 96 -4.34 12.15 5.91
C VAL A 96 -5.04 10.98 6.60
N VAL A 97 -6.06 10.40 5.96
CA VAL A 97 -6.78 9.25 6.52
C VAL A 97 -5.88 8.02 6.64
N VAL A 98 -5.12 7.70 5.59
CA VAL A 98 -4.19 6.56 5.55
C VAL A 98 -3.17 6.68 6.69
N GLY A 99 -2.46 7.80 6.77
CA GLY A 99 -1.45 8.01 7.82
C GLY A 99 -2.04 7.98 9.22
N GLY A 100 -3.18 8.63 9.42
CA GLY A 100 -3.85 8.68 10.71
C GLY A 100 -4.42 7.35 11.15
N PHE A 101 -5.05 6.62 10.27
CA PHE A 101 -5.69 5.35 10.56
C PHE A 101 -4.67 4.25 10.90
N TRP A 102 -3.63 4.10 10.06
CA TRP A 102 -2.62 3.07 10.28
C TRP A 102 -1.79 3.31 11.54
N SER A 103 -1.49 4.57 11.88
CA SER A 103 -0.72 4.88 13.11
C SER A 103 -1.46 4.52 14.40
N MET A 104 -2.80 4.44 14.38
CA MET A 104 -3.61 4.19 15.56
C MET A 104 -4.25 2.80 15.61
N SER A 105 -4.36 2.13 14.48
CA SER A 105 -5.18 0.93 14.33
C SER A 105 -4.76 -0.22 15.24
N ALA A 106 -3.47 -0.45 15.39
CA ALA A 106 -2.95 -1.51 16.27
C ALA A 106 -3.26 -1.20 17.75
N ALA A 107 -3.01 0.04 18.20
CA ALA A 107 -3.29 0.46 19.58
C ALA A 107 -4.78 0.38 19.90
N VAL A 108 -5.64 0.75 18.96
CA VAL A 108 -7.10 0.62 19.13
C VAL A 108 -7.52 -0.84 19.19
N ALA A 109 -6.99 -1.71 18.33
CA ALA A 109 -7.32 -3.13 18.35
C ALA A 109 -6.95 -3.79 19.67
N MET A 110 -5.77 -3.48 20.23
CA MET A 110 -5.33 -3.98 21.54
C MET A 110 -6.20 -3.52 22.70
N ARG A 111 -6.90 -2.40 22.58
CA ARG A 111 -7.81 -1.89 23.61
C ARG A 111 -9.23 -2.45 23.53
N LEU A 112 -9.61 -3.03 22.40
CA LEU A 112 -10.97 -3.52 22.16
C LEU A 112 -11.16 -4.96 22.60
N VAL A 113 -10.08 -5.71 22.85
CA VAL A 113 -10.12 -7.12 23.18
C VAL A 113 -9.13 -7.45 24.31
N PRO A 114 -9.36 -8.54 25.07
CA PRO A 114 -8.39 -9.06 26.02
C PRO A 114 -7.07 -9.46 25.35
N PRO A 115 -5.92 -9.49 26.08
CA PRO A 115 -4.59 -9.79 25.49
C PRO A 115 -4.52 -11.09 24.72
N GLU A 116 -5.24 -12.13 25.13
CA GLU A 116 -5.34 -13.43 24.47
C GLU A 116 -6.00 -13.38 23.11
N ASP A 117 -6.90 -12.43 22.86
CA ASP A 117 -7.66 -12.27 21.62
C ASP A 117 -7.03 -11.25 20.66
N VAL A 118 -5.96 -10.56 21.01
CA VAL A 118 -5.34 -9.50 20.21
C VAL A 118 -4.91 -10.02 18.83
N ALA A 119 -4.30 -11.21 18.76
CA ALA A 119 -3.88 -11.79 17.49
C ALA A 119 -5.07 -12.07 16.56
N LYS A 120 -6.19 -12.55 17.10
CA LYS A 120 -7.44 -12.79 16.36
C LYS A 120 -8.07 -11.49 15.89
N ALA A 121 -8.10 -10.47 16.76
CA ALA A 121 -8.62 -9.14 16.41
C ALA A 121 -7.81 -8.48 15.28
N MET A 122 -6.48 -8.58 15.33
CA MET A 122 -5.60 -8.08 14.27
C MET A 122 -5.79 -8.85 12.95
N ALA A 123 -6.00 -10.16 13.00
CA ALA A 123 -6.32 -10.95 11.80
C ALA A 123 -7.65 -10.51 11.17
N ILE A 124 -8.70 -10.33 11.95
CA ILE A 124 -10.00 -9.83 11.48
C ILE A 124 -9.85 -8.40 10.91
N PHE A 125 -9.12 -7.54 11.59
CA PHE A 125 -8.84 -6.19 11.11
C PHE A 125 -8.13 -6.20 9.74
N ASN A 126 -7.07 -7.00 9.60
CA ASN A 126 -6.31 -7.10 8.36
C ASN A 126 -7.04 -7.85 7.24
N SER A 127 -8.10 -8.61 7.54
CA SER A 127 -8.91 -9.25 6.49
C SER A 127 -9.54 -8.24 5.53
N GLY A 128 -9.82 -7.01 6.00
CA GLY A 128 -10.27 -5.92 5.14
C GLY A 128 -9.23 -5.50 4.11
N ASN A 129 -7.96 -5.47 4.49
CA ASN A 129 -6.86 -5.20 3.56
C ASN A 129 -6.73 -6.33 2.51
N ALA A 130 -6.76 -7.58 2.94
CA ALA A 130 -6.69 -8.72 2.04
C ALA A 130 -7.86 -8.73 1.03
N LEU A 131 -9.09 -8.45 1.51
CA LEU A 131 -10.27 -8.37 0.65
C LEU A 131 -10.16 -7.21 -0.35
N ALA A 132 -9.70 -6.04 0.08
CA ALA A 132 -9.50 -4.88 -0.80
C ALA A 132 -8.45 -5.18 -1.88
N THR A 133 -7.35 -5.83 -1.51
CA THR A 133 -6.28 -6.19 -2.46
C THR A 133 -6.79 -7.11 -3.58
N VAL A 134 -7.73 -8.02 -3.27
CA VAL A 134 -8.31 -8.92 -4.28
C VAL A 134 -9.36 -8.22 -5.13
N ILE A 135 -10.22 -7.39 -4.52
CA ILE A 135 -11.46 -6.92 -5.16
C ILE A 135 -11.31 -5.50 -5.72
N ALA A 136 -10.57 -4.61 -5.08
CA ALA A 136 -10.61 -3.18 -5.40
C ALA A 136 -10.14 -2.87 -6.83
N ALA A 137 -9.05 -3.46 -7.29
CA ALA A 137 -8.52 -3.19 -8.61
C ALA A 137 -9.40 -3.75 -9.75
N PRO A 138 -9.82 -5.04 -9.73
CA PRO A 138 -10.67 -5.58 -10.79
C PRO A 138 -12.08 -4.94 -10.77
N LEU A 139 -12.67 -4.77 -9.58
CA LEU A 139 -13.98 -4.12 -9.46
C LEU A 139 -13.92 -2.65 -9.89
N GLY A 140 -12.85 -1.94 -9.51
CA GLY A 140 -12.61 -0.57 -9.93
C GLY A 140 -12.48 -0.45 -11.45
N SER A 141 -11.71 -1.33 -12.08
CA SER A 141 -11.58 -1.38 -13.54
C SER A 141 -12.92 -1.63 -14.22
N TYR A 142 -13.68 -2.62 -13.75
CA TYR A 142 -15.01 -2.96 -14.29
C TYR A 142 -16.02 -1.82 -14.11
N LEU A 143 -16.17 -1.31 -12.90
CA LEU A 143 -17.07 -0.19 -12.60
C LEU A 143 -16.68 1.07 -13.39
N GLY A 144 -15.38 1.32 -13.52
CA GLY A 144 -14.87 2.42 -14.34
C GLY A 144 -15.31 2.33 -15.81
N GLY A 145 -15.46 1.12 -16.34
CA GLY A 145 -15.98 0.90 -17.69
C GLY A 145 -17.49 1.04 -17.81
N VAL A 146 -18.25 0.67 -16.78
CA VAL A 146 -19.73 0.64 -16.81
C VAL A 146 -20.34 1.98 -16.37
N ILE A 147 -19.85 2.56 -15.27
CA ILE A 147 -20.42 3.78 -14.66
C ILE A 147 -19.44 4.96 -14.65
N GLY A 148 -18.28 4.78 -15.29
CA GLY A 148 -17.19 5.75 -15.31
C GLY A 148 -16.38 5.77 -14.01
N TRP A 149 -15.17 6.36 -14.09
CA TRP A 149 -14.26 6.40 -12.94
C TRP A 149 -14.82 7.20 -11.74
N ARG A 150 -15.60 8.26 -12.02
CA ARG A 150 -16.29 9.02 -10.96
C ARG A 150 -17.32 8.18 -10.21
N GLY A 151 -18.09 7.39 -10.94
CA GLY A 151 -19.05 6.44 -10.37
C GLY A 151 -18.36 5.38 -9.50
N ALA A 152 -17.21 4.85 -9.93
CA ALA A 152 -16.43 3.90 -9.16
C ALA A 152 -15.95 4.50 -7.81
N PHE A 153 -15.45 5.73 -7.79
CA PHE A 153 -15.12 6.43 -6.54
C PHE A 153 -16.35 6.74 -5.70
N PHE A 154 -17.45 7.12 -6.32
CA PHE A 154 -18.70 7.42 -5.61
C PHE A 154 -19.24 6.19 -4.88
N CYS A 155 -19.04 4.97 -5.38
CA CYS A 155 -19.41 3.73 -4.69
C CYS A 155 -18.71 3.55 -3.35
N LEU A 156 -17.56 4.17 -3.11
CA LEU A 156 -16.87 4.12 -1.81
C LEU A 156 -17.54 5.01 -0.77
N VAL A 157 -18.29 6.05 -1.16
CA VAL A 157 -18.93 6.98 -0.23
C VAL A 157 -19.97 6.28 0.66
N PRO A 158 -20.94 5.51 0.12
CA PRO A 158 -21.86 4.75 0.96
C PRO A 158 -21.15 3.69 1.82
N VAL A 159 -20.08 3.07 1.34
CA VAL A 159 -19.28 2.12 2.13
C VAL A 159 -18.65 2.83 3.33
N ALA A 160 -18.07 4.01 3.12
CA ALA A 160 -17.52 4.84 4.19
C ALA A 160 -18.61 5.30 5.18
N ALA A 161 -19.80 5.67 4.69
CA ALA A 161 -20.94 6.05 5.54
C ALA A 161 -21.41 4.88 6.41
N VAL A 162 -21.56 3.68 5.85
CA VAL A 162 -21.91 2.47 6.61
C VAL A 162 -20.84 2.17 7.66
N ALA A 163 -19.56 2.26 7.28
CA ALA A 163 -18.44 2.07 8.21
C ALA A 163 -18.45 3.10 9.35
N LEU A 164 -18.76 4.37 9.04
CA LEU A 164 -18.86 5.46 10.01
C LEU A 164 -19.98 5.19 11.02
N VAL A 165 -21.19 4.89 10.55
CA VAL A 165 -22.35 4.58 11.40
C VAL A 165 -22.07 3.35 12.28
N TRP A 166 -21.50 2.31 11.68
CA TRP A 166 -21.14 1.10 12.43
C TRP A 166 -20.10 1.38 13.51
N GLN A 167 -19.04 2.13 13.20
CA GLN A 167 -18.07 2.54 14.22
C GLN A 167 -18.69 3.41 15.31
N TRP A 168 -19.54 4.35 14.95
CA TRP A 168 -20.21 5.22 15.92
C TRP A 168 -21.01 4.41 16.95
N VAL A 169 -21.75 3.40 16.49
CA VAL A 169 -22.59 2.55 17.36
C VAL A 169 -21.74 1.57 18.18
N THR A 170 -20.72 0.96 17.58
CA THR A 170 -20.02 -0.19 18.21
C THR A 170 -18.76 0.18 18.98
N LEU A 171 -18.08 1.29 18.66
CA LEU A 171 -16.85 1.64 19.35
C LEU A 171 -17.15 2.28 20.71
N PRO A 172 -16.51 1.81 21.79
CA PRO A 172 -16.56 2.47 23.08
C PRO A 172 -15.74 3.78 23.08
N ALA A 173 -16.01 4.65 24.03
CA ALA A 173 -15.15 5.81 24.26
C ALA A 173 -13.77 5.34 24.77
N MET A 174 -12.71 5.81 24.12
CA MET A 174 -11.33 5.41 24.44
C MET A 174 -10.51 6.64 24.79
N GLN A 175 -10.16 6.77 26.07
CA GLN A 175 -9.32 7.88 26.51
C GLN A 175 -7.90 7.78 25.96
N PRO A 176 -7.21 8.89 25.69
CA PRO A 176 -5.84 8.90 25.22
C PRO A 176 -4.88 8.30 26.27
N GLU A 177 -3.81 7.66 25.78
CA GLU A 177 -2.71 7.25 26.65
C GLU A 177 -1.86 8.47 27.04
N LYS A 178 -1.41 8.48 28.28
CA LYS A 178 -0.43 9.45 28.74
C LYS A 178 0.94 9.05 28.16
N GLY A 179 1.48 9.88 27.29
CA GLY A 179 2.82 9.72 26.71
C GLY A 179 2.82 9.43 25.22
N ALA A 180 2.62 10.46 24.39
CA ALA A 180 2.91 10.37 22.96
C ALA A 180 4.41 10.08 22.75
N PRO A 181 4.79 9.16 21.84
CA PRO A 181 6.19 8.90 21.53
C PRO A 181 6.88 10.22 21.09
N SER A 182 8.03 10.51 21.69
CA SER A 182 8.81 11.68 21.32
C SER A 182 9.45 11.46 19.95
N PHE A 183 9.46 12.48 19.09
CA PHE A 183 10.18 12.45 17.80
C PHE A 183 11.65 12.00 17.93
N ARG A 184 12.29 12.19 19.09
CA ARG A 184 13.65 11.74 19.35
C ARG A 184 13.84 10.23 19.20
N ILE A 185 12.81 9.42 19.45
CA ILE A 185 12.93 7.97 19.36
C ILE A 185 13.17 7.53 17.90
N PHE A 186 12.51 8.16 16.93
CA PHE A 186 12.70 7.85 15.50
C PHE A 186 14.16 8.09 15.07
N PHE A 187 14.75 9.23 15.47
CA PHE A 187 16.15 9.52 15.16
C PHE A 187 17.12 8.55 15.86
N SER A 188 16.79 8.07 17.07
CA SER A 188 17.62 7.09 17.77
C SER A 188 17.62 5.73 17.09
N LEU A 189 16.49 5.33 16.50
CA LEU A 189 16.35 4.08 15.77
C LEU A 189 17.24 4.07 14.50
N PHE A 190 17.32 5.17 13.78
CA PHE A 190 18.18 5.29 12.60
C PHE A 190 19.68 5.20 12.92
N LYS A 191 20.11 5.39 14.17
CA LYS A 191 21.52 5.18 14.56
C LYS A 191 21.92 3.70 14.57
N ARG A 192 20.95 2.77 14.64
CA ARG A 192 21.21 1.33 14.58
C ARG A 192 21.36 0.91 13.11
N SER A 193 22.53 0.46 12.70
CA SER A 193 22.82 0.12 11.29
C SER A 193 21.85 -0.89 10.69
N ALA A 194 21.47 -1.92 11.45
CA ALA A 194 20.50 -2.92 11.01
C ALA A 194 19.14 -2.27 10.66
N VAL A 195 18.68 -1.29 11.47
CA VAL A 195 17.42 -0.57 11.22
C VAL A 195 17.55 0.31 9.98
N SER A 196 18.64 1.05 9.84
CA SER A 196 18.87 1.92 8.69
C SER A 196 18.92 1.15 7.38
N PHE A 197 19.70 0.07 7.32
CA PHE A 197 19.76 -0.80 6.13
C PHE A 197 18.44 -1.49 5.85
N GLY A 198 17.73 -1.93 6.88
CA GLY A 198 16.43 -2.56 6.71
C GLY A 198 15.36 -1.59 6.21
N MET A 199 15.27 -0.40 6.80
CA MET A 199 14.34 0.64 6.34
C MET A 199 14.69 1.12 4.92
N LEU A 200 15.97 1.22 4.57
CA LEU A 200 16.39 1.53 3.20
C LEU A 200 15.99 0.40 2.24
N ALA A 201 16.17 -0.87 2.64
CA ALA A 201 15.74 -2.02 1.84
C ALA A 201 14.23 -2.02 1.61
N VAL A 202 13.42 -1.79 2.65
CA VAL A 202 11.97 -1.60 2.57
C VAL A 202 11.64 -0.47 1.61
N GLY A 203 12.29 0.68 1.78
CA GLY A 203 12.05 1.86 0.96
C GLY A 203 12.31 1.60 -0.51
N VAL A 204 13.46 1.06 -0.86
CA VAL A 204 13.82 0.76 -2.25
C VAL A 204 12.94 -0.35 -2.83
N PHE A 205 12.54 -1.34 -2.01
CA PHE A 205 11.62 -2.38 -2.42
C PHE A 205 10.25 -1.82 -2.84
N PHE A 206 9.61 -1.04 -1.96
CA PHE A 206 8.31 -0.45 -2.27
C PHE A 206 8.40 0.59 -3.38
N MET A 207 9.48 1.36 -3.45
CA MET A 207 9.70 2.28 -4.57
C MET A 207 9.78 1.51 -5.89
N GLY A 208 10.58 0.45 -5.99
CA GLY A 208 10.69 -0.39 -7.18
C GLY A 208 9.35 -1.05 -7.56
N GLN A 209 8.61 -1.55 -6.57
CA GLN A 209 7.28 -2.11 -6.79
C GLN A 209 6.32 -1.09 -7.42
N PHE A 210 6.25 0.12 -6.88
CA PHE A 210 5.28 1.13 -7.30
C PHE A 210 5.69 1.92 -8.55
N VAL A 211 6.96 1.93 -8.93
CA VAL A 211 7.41 2.39 -10.27
C VAL A 211 6.68 1.62 -11.37
N LEU A 212 6.50 0.31 -11.24
CA LEU A 212 5.82 -0.53 -12.23
C LEU A 212 4.32 -0.62 -11.96
N PHE A 213 3.93 -0.96 -10.74
CA PHE A 213 2.55 -1.32 -10.40
C PHE A 213 1.55 -0.19 -10.70
N THR A 214 1.93 1.06 -10.47
CA THR A 214 1.09 2.22 -10.76
C THR A 214 0.69 2.29 -12.24
N TYR A 215 1.57 1.83 -13.14
CA TYR A 215 1.40 1.95 -14.60
C TYR A 215 1.08 0.62 -15.30
N VAL A 216 0.66 -0.40 -14.52
CA VAL A 216 0.24 -1.71 -15.09
C VAL A 216 -0.95 -1.55 -16.04
N ARG A 217 -1.94 -0.71 -15.71
CA ARG A 217 -3.11 -0.52 -16.58
C ARG A 217 -2.75 0.09 -17.93
N PRO A 218 -2.08 1.26 -18.02
CA PRO A 218 -1.65 1.80 -19.32
C PRO A 218 -0.78 0.81 -20.11
N TYR A 219 0.10 0.06 -19.46
CA TYR A 219 0.88 -0.99 -20.11
C TYR A 219 -0.02 -2.07 -20.75
N LEU A 220 -1.01 -2.58 -20.03
CA LEU A 220 -1.94 -3.59 -20.56
C LEU A 220 -2.78 -3.05 -21.72
N GLU A 221 -3.20 -1.80 -21.67
CA GLU A 221 -4.02 -1.17 -22.71
C GLU A 221 -3.19 -0.80 -23.96
N THR A 222 -1.95 -0.30 -23.81
CA THR A 222 -1.17 0.24 -24.92
C THR A 222 -0.19 -0.76 -25.53
N VAL A 223 0.37 -1.67 -24.72
CA VAL A 223 1.41 -2.62 -25.14
C VAL A 223 0.83 -4.00 -25.38
N THR A 224 0.09 -4.53 -24.41
CA THR A 224 -0.55 -5.86 -24.56
C THR A 224 -1.86 -5.76 -25.35
N GLN A 225 -2.48 -4.57 -25.43
CA GLN A 225 -3.69 -4.25 -26.19
C GLN A 225 -4.89 -5.11 -25.77
N VAL A 226 -5.07 -5.32 -24.47
CA VAL A 226 -6.19 -6.07 -23.94
C VAL A 226 -7.46 -5.22 -23.84
N ASP A 227 -8.60 -5.86 -24.00
CA ASP A 227 -9.90 -5.25 -23.73
C ASP A 227 -10.20 -5.14 -22.22
N LEU A 228 -11.21 -4.38 -21.86
CA LEU A 228 -11.57 -4.11 -20.47
C LEU A 228 -11.90 -5.39 -19.66
N PRO A 229 -12.67 -6.37 -20.18
CA PRO A 229 -12.91 -7.63 -19.49
C PRO A 229 -11.61 -8.40 -19.18
N THR A 230 -10.72 -8.52 -20.15
CA THR A 230 -9.43 -9.21 -20.00
C THR A 230 -8.54 -8.47 -18.99
N LEU A 231 -8.47 -7.13 -19.04
CA LEU A 231 -7.74 -6.31 -18.09
C LEU A 231 -8.25 -6.54 -16.66
N SER A 232 -9.57 -6.47 -16.47
CA SER A 232 -10.19 -6.69 -15.16
C SER A 232 -9.91 -8.11 -14.63
N THR A 233 -9.88 -9.11 -15.53
CA THR A 233 -9.58 -10.51 -15.17
C THR A 233 -8.10 -10.68 -14.79
N ILE A 234 -7.16 -10.02 -15.49
CA ILE A 234 -5.73 -10.03 -15.12
C ILE A 234 -5.55 -9.43 -13.71
N LEU A 235 -6.19 -8.30 -13.43
CA LEU A 235 -6.13 -7.67 -12.11
C LEU A 235 -6.76 -8.56 -11.02
N LEU A 236 -7.84 -9.28 -11.33
CA LEU A 236 -8.46 -10.21 -10.41
C LEU A 236 -7.53 -11.39 -10.09
N VAL A 237 -6.90 -11.98 -11.10
CA VAL A 237 -5.93 -13.07 -10.92
C VAL A 237 -4.73 -12.59 -10.10
N MET A 238 -4.23 -11.39 -10.37
CA MET A 238 -3.16 -10.78 -9.58
C MET A 238 -3.57 -10.63 -8.12
N GLY A 239 -4.80 -10.18 -7.84
CA GLY A 239 -5.34 -10.05 -6.47
C GLY A 239 -5.50 -11.41 -5.77
N ILE A 240 -6.10 -12.40 -6.44
CA ILE A 240 -6.28 -13.76 -5.89
C ILE A 240 -4.92 -14.41 -5.61
N ALA A 241 -4.00 -14.34 -6.57
CA ALA A 241 -2.65 -14.85 -6.38
C ALA A 241 -1.94 -14.16 -5.20
N GLY A 242 -2.16 -12.86 -5.04
CA GLY A 242 -1.65 -12.10 -3.90
C GLY A 242 -2.19 -12.57 -2.56
N PHE A 243 -3.48 -12.86 -2.48
CA PHE A 243 -4.09 -13.46 -1.28
C PHE A 243 -3.48 -14.84 -0.96
N ILE A 244 -3.29 -15.68 -1.98
CA ILE A 244 -2.64 -16.98 -1.84
C ILE A 244 -1.19 -16.81 -1.35
N GLY A 245 -0.42 -15.91 -1.98
CA GLY A 245 0.96 -15.63 -1.57
C GLY A 245 1.08 -15.16 -0.13
N THR A 246 0.24 -14.23 0.29
CA THR A 246 0.19 -13.73 1.68
C THR A 246 -0.18 -14.85 2.66
N SER A 247 -1.06 -15.77 2.27
CA SER A 247 -1.46 -16.89 3.12
C SER A 247 -0.36 -17.94 3.27
N LEU A 248 0.42 -18.18 2.22
CA LEU A 248 1.44 -19.22 2.18
C LEU A 248 2.80 -18.75 2.70
N ILE A 249 3.10 -17.45 2.69
CA ILE A 249 4.43 -16.93 2.99
C ILE A 249 4.94 -17.34 4.37
N GLY A 250 4.04 -17.50 5.34
CA GLY A 250 4.38 -17.95 6.68
C GLY A 250 5.11 -19.30 6.74
N LEU A 251 4.88 -20.19 5.77
CA LEU A 251 5.60 -21.47 5.66
C LEU A 251 7.08 -21.26 5.31
N PHE A 252 7.36 -20.33 4.40
CA PHE A 252 8.72 -20.01 3.96
C PHE A 252 9.47 -19.15 4.97
N LEU A 253 8.77 -18.25 5.69
CA LEU A 253 9.37 -17.43 6.75
C LEU A 253 9.84 -18.23 7.97
N LYS A 254 9.31 -19.44 8.17
CA LYS A 254 9.78 -20.36 9.20
C LYS A 254 11.21 -20.85 8.92
N SER A 255 11.57 -21.02 7.66
CA SER A 255 12.89 -21.50 7.26
C SER A 255 13.95 -20.39 7.29
N SER A 256 13.72 -19.29 6.60
CA SER A 256 14.64 -18.15 6.58
C SER A 256 13.96 -16.86 6.13
N VAL A 257 13.93 -15.87 7.02
CA VAL A 257 13.45 -14.50 6.69
C VAL A 257 14.39 -13.85 5.68
N ARG A 258 15.71 -14.06 5.83
CA ARG A 258 16.74 -13.53 4.95
C ARG A 258 16.53 -13.97 3.50
N LEU A 259 16.34 -15.28 3.30
CA LEU A 259 16.13 -15.84 1.97
C LEU A 259 14.86 -15.29 1.33
N VAL A 260 13.75 -15.26 2.05
CA VAL A 260 12.46 -14.75 1.57
C VAL A 260 12.57 -13.28 1.15
N LEU A 261 13.13 -12.41 2.02
CA LEU A 261 13.26 -10.97 1.74
C LEU A 261 14.23 -10.66 0.58
N SER A 262 15.07 -11.61 0.18
CA SER A 262 15.97 -11.46 -0.97
C SER A 262 15.40 -12.06 -2.24
N VAL A 263 14.74 -13.22 -2.15
CA VAL A 263 14.17 -13.92 -3.32
C VAL A 263 12.97 -13.19 -3.89
N ILE A 264 12.11 -12.62 -3.04
CA ILE A 264 10.91 -11.90 -3.49
C ILE A 264 11.28 -10.75 -4.46
N PRO A 265 12.13 -9.78 -4.07
CA PRO A 265 12.46 -8.68 -4.98
C PRO A 265 13.21 -9.14 -6.23
N LEU A 266 14.05 -10.19 -6.17
CA LEU A 266 14.70 -10.77 -7.36
C LEU A 266 13.68 -11.41 -8.31
N SER A 267 12.70 -12.14 -7.77
CA SER A 267 11.60 -12.69 -8.56
C SER A 267 10.80 -11.59 -9.25
N MET A 268 10.47 -10.53 -8.51
CA MET A 268 9.76 -9.37 -9.07
C MET A 268 10.59 -8.65 -10.15
N ALA A 269 11.90 -8.50 -9.96
CA ALA A 269 12.79 -7.93 -10.97
C ALA A 269 12.78 -8.78 -12.25
N SER A 270 12.85 -10.10 -12.12
CA SER A 270 12.77 -11.03 -13.26
C SER A 270 11.43 -10.92 -13.99
N ILE A 271 10.31 -10.80 -13.24
CA ILE A 271 8.99 -10.60 -13.83
C ILE A 271 8.91 -9.27 -14.58
N ALA A 272 9.45 -8.17 -14.01
CA ALA A 272 9.48 -6.87 -14.66
C ALA A 272 10.24 -6.91 -16.00
N ILE A 273 11.39 -7.59 -16.05
CA ILE A 273 12.16 -7.80 -17.27
C ILE A 273 11.38 -8.66 -18.26
N ALA A 274 10.77 -9.76 -17.79
CA ALA A 274 9.98 -10.64 -18.65
C ALA A 274 8.78 -9.91 -19.28
N LEU A 275 8.10 -9.03 -18.54
CA LEU A 275 7.02 -8.20 -19.07
C LEU A 275 7.49 -7.26 -20.19
N VAL A 276 8.72 -6.74 -20.11
CA VAL A 276 9.29 -5.93 -21.22
C VAL A 276 9.54 -6.79 -22.46
N LEU A 277 10.03 -8.01 -22.28
CA LEU A 277 10.41 -8.91 -23.39
C LEU A 277 9.18 -9.56 -24.05
N THR A 278 8.10 -9.78 -23.31
CA THR A 278 6.91 -10.52 -23.78
C THR A 278 5.65 -9.65 -23.85
N GLY A 279 5.79 -8.34 -23.88
CA GLY A 279 4.72 -7.35 -23.68
C GLY A 279 3.49 -7.52 -24.58
N SER A 280 3.64 -8.01 -25.81
CA SER A 280 2.52 -8.25 -26.74
C SER A 280 1.72 -9.52 -26.44
N SER A 281 2.20 -10.39 -25.55
CA SER A 281 1.54 -11.66 -25.24
C SER A 281 0.57 -11.51 -24.06
N VAL A 282 -0.71 -11.63 -24.32
CA VAL A 282 -1.77 -11.61 -23.29
C VAL A 282 -1.56 -12.75 -22.27
N VAL A 283 -1.19 -13.93 -22.74
CA VAL A 283 -0.94 -15.09 -21.86
C VAL A 283 0.24 -14.84 -20.93
N ALA A 284 1.33 -14.28 -21.48
CA ALA A 284 2.50 -13.92 -20.66
C ALA A 284 2.16 -12.85 -19.64
N ALA A 285 1.42 -11.80 -20.01
CA ALA A 285 0.97 -10.77 -19.09
C ALA A 285 0.11 -11.35 -17.96
N PHE A 286 -0.80 -12.27 -18.28
CA PHE A 286 -1.66 -12.96 -17.33
C PHE A 286 -0.85 -13.75 -16.29
N LEU A 287 0.08 -14.58 -16.75
CA LEU A 287 0.92 -15.42 -15.88
C LEU A 287 1.89 -14.57 -15.05
N LEU A 288 2.59 -13.62 -15.69
CA LEU A 288 3.60 -12.80 -15.04
C LEU A 288 2.99 -11.85 -13.99
N LEU A 289 1.85 -11.20 -14.28
CA LEU A 289 1.17 -10.35 -13.33
C LEU A 289 0.50 -11.17 -12.21
N GLY A 290 0.02 -12.39 -12.50
CA GLY A 290 -0.40 -13.33 -11.46
C GLY A 290 0.74 -13.67 -10.50
N LEU A 291 1.92 -14.03 -11.03
CA LEU A 291 3.13 -14.27 -10.23
C LEU A 291 3.59 -13.01 -9.48
N TRP A 292 3.51 -11.82 -10.11
CA TRP A 292 3.77 -10.56 -9.44
C TRP A 292 2.88 -10.39 -8.21
N GLY A 293 1.57 -10.59 -8.37
CA GLY A 293 0.62 -10.52 -7.26
C GLY A 293 1.00 -11.48 -6.13
N LEU A 294 1.32 -12.74 -6.47
CA LEU A 294 1.70 -13.78 -5.50
C LEU A 294 2.86 -13.36 -4.60
N VAL A 295 3.91 -12.78 -5.19
CA VAL A 295 5.14 -12.45 -4.45
C VAL A 295 5.10 -11.05 -3.83
N ALA A 296 4.53 -10.06 -4.52
CA ALA A 296 4.52 -8.67 -4.09
C ALA A 296 3.70 -8.44 -2.82
N THR A 297 2.50 -9.05 -2.72
CA THR A 297 1.62 -8.91 -1.55
C THR A 297 2.08 -9.75 -0.35
N ALA A 298 2.93 -10.75 -0.57
CA ALA A 298 3.54 -11.55 0.48
C ALA A 298 4.70 -10.82 1.19
N ALA A 299 5.41 -9.94 0.50
CA ALA A 299 6.59 -9.25 1.02
C ALA A 299 6.36 -8.46 2.32
N PRO A 300 5.27 -7.71 2.50
CA PRO A 300 5.00 -6.98 3.74
C PRO A 300 5.02 -7.86 4.98
N VAL A 301 4.52 -9.11 4.90
CA VAL A 301 4.53 -10.04 6.03
C VAL A 301 5.96 -10.34 6.49
N GLY A 302 6.87 -10.54 5.53
CA GLY A 302 8.29 -10.74 5.80
C GLY A 302 8.94 -9.52 6.45
N TRP A 303 8.64 -8.31 5.96
CA TRP A 303 9.17 -7.07 6.50
C TRP A 303 8.66 -6.77 7.91
N TRP A 304 7.38 -7.04 8.20
CA TRP A 304 6.84 -6.92 9.56
C TRP A 304 7.47 -7.93 10.53
N LEU A 305 7.73 -9.17 10.08
CA LEU A 305 8.43 -10.16 10.90
C LEU A 305 9.88 -9.75 11.15
N TRP A 306 10.58 -9.23 10.14
CA TRP A 306 11.93 -8.68 10.30
C TRP A 306 11.94 -7.55 11.33
N LEU A 307 11.00 -6.62 11.25
CA LEU A 307 10.89 -5.50 12.20
C LEU A 307 10.68 -6.00 13.63
N ALA A 308 9.74 -6.93 13.83
CA ALA A 308 9.43 -7.48 15.15
C ALA A 308 10.65 -8.19 15.79
N ARG A 309 11.49 -8.84 14.97
CA ARG A 309 12.73 -9.48 15.44
C ARG A 309 13.85 -8.47 15.71
N THR A 310 13.91 -7.39 14.95
CA THR A 310 14.99 -6.39 15.05
C THR A 310 14.73 -5.36 16.16
N LEU A 311 13.48 -5.02 16.42
CA LEU A 311 13.04 -4.01 17.37
C LEU A 311 11.99 -4.54 18.36
N PRO A 312 12.25 -5.59 19.13
CA PRO A 312 11.23 -6.15 20.04
C PRO A 312 10.84 -5.19 21.16
N ALA A 313 11.76 -4.36 21.64
CA ALA A 313 11.50 -3.37 22.69
C ALA A 313 10.89 -2.05 22.16
N ASP A 314 11.09 -1.72 20.87
CA ASP A 314 10.67 -0.47 20.24
C ASP A 314 9.64 -0.73 19.11
N ALA A 315 8.86 -1.81 19.20
CA ALA A 315 7.99 -2.30 18.11
C ALA A 315 6.99 -1.25 17.62
N GLU A 316 6.42 -0.44 18.51
CA GLU A 316 5.44 0.60 18.16
C GLU A 316 6.10 1.73 17.35
N ALA A 317 7.24 2.24 17.83
CA ALA A 317 7.99 3.28 17.13
C ALA A 317 8.57 2.76 15.79
N GLY A 318 9.09 1.53 15.78
CA GLY A 318 9.54 0.84 14.58
C GLY A 318 8.41 0.66 13.56
N GLY A 319 7.20 0.33 14.01
CA GLY A 319 6.02 0.19 13.17
C GLY A 319 5.63 1.51 12.51
N GLY A 320 5.61 2.60 13.27
CA GLY A 320 5.36 3.95 12.73
C GLY A 320 6.39 4.35 11.67
N LEU A 321 7.67 4.07 11.94
CA LEU A 321 8.76 4.31 10.99
C LEU A 321 8.61 3.46 9.72
N MET A 322 8.23 2.19 9.85
CA MET A 322 7.97 1.29 8.72
C MET A 322 6.85 1.84 7.82
N VAL A 323 5.72 2.25 8.41
CA VAL A 323 4.59 2.82 7.65
C VAL A 323 5.02 4.10 6.94
N ALA A 324 5.72 5.01 7.63
CA ALA A 324 6.20 6.24 7.01
C ALA A 324 7.17 5.96 5.85
N THR A 325 8.08 4.99 6.02
CA THR A 325 9.01 4.56 4.96
C THR A 325 8.25 3.98 3.76
N ILE A 326 7.28 3.10 3.99
CA ILE A 326 6.47 2.50 2.92
C ILE A 326 5.71 3.57 2.15
N GLN A 327 5.01 4.47 2.84
CA GLN A 327 4.19 5.49 2.19
C GLN A 327 5.03 6.53 1.42
N LEU A 328 6.18 6.93 1.97
CA LEU A 328 7.13 7.76 1.25
C LEU A 328 7.65 7.07 -0.01
N SER A 329 7.93 5.77 0.06
CA SER A 329 8.45 4.99 -1.06
C SER A 329 7.41 4.75 -2.14
N ILE A 330 6.13 4.55 -1.76
CA ILE A 330 4.99 4.52 -2.69
C ILE A 330 4.90 5.87 -3.44
N ALA A 331 4.98 6.97 -2.71
CA ALA A 331 4.94 8.31 -3.29
C ALA A 331 6.08 8.54 -4.29
N LEU A 332 7.33 8.26 -3.87
CA LEU A 332 8.51 8.42 -4.72
C LEU A 332 8.50 7.46 -5.92
N GLY A 333 8.07 6.20 -5.72
CA GLY A 333 7.97 5.21 -6.77
C GLY A 333 6.94 5.58 -7.84
N SER A 334 5.74 5.98 -7.41
CA SER A 334 4.69 6.43 -8.33
C SER A 334 5.09 7.69 -9.10
N THR A 335 5.78 8.63 -8.44
CA THR A 335 6.29 9.85 -9.08
C THR A 335 7.38 9.52 -10.11
N LEU A 336 8.40 8.76 -9.71
CA LEU A 336 9.48 8.34 -10.60
C LEU A 336 8.93 7.54 -11.79
N GLY A 337 8.01 6.60 -11.51
CA GLY A 337 7.33 5.82 -12.54
C GLY A 337 6.59 6.71 -13.54
N GLY A 338 5.91 7.76 -13.08
CA GLY A 338 5.19 8.70 -13.94
C GLY A 338 6.11 9.50 -14.86
N LEU A 339 7.18 10.06 -14.29
CA LEU A 339 8.19 10.80 -15.06
C LEU A 339 8.80 9.92 -16.16
N LEU A 340 9.13 8.67 -15.81
CA LEU A 340 9.74 7.73 -16.75
C LEU A 340 8.72 7.23 -17.81
N PHE A 341 7.48 6.96 -17.37
CA PHE A 341 6.45 6.47 -18.27
C PHE A 341 6.06 7.50 -19.32
N ASP A 342 5.83 8.75 -18.90
CA ASP A 342 5.48 9.85 -19.78
C ASP A 342 6.66 10.27 -20.69
N GLY A 343 7.88 10.28 -20.15
CA GLY A 343 9.06 10.77 -20.88
C GLY A 343 9.77 9.73 -21.74
N SER A 344 9.81 8.46 -21.29
CA SER A 344 10.65 7.41 -21.88
C SER A 344 9.89 6.09 -22.16
N GLY A 345 8.63 6.02 -21.78
CA GLY A 345 7.74 4.89 -22.00
C GLY A 345 7.96 3.72 -21.04
N TYR A 346 7.12 2.70 -21.19
CA TYR A 346 7.03 1.55 -20.27
C TYR A 346 8.34 0.76 -20.10
N ARG A 347 9.15 0.65 -21.16
CA ARG A 347 10.40 -0.13 -21.09
C ARG A 347 11.36 0.41 -20.05
N VAL A 348 11.62 1.73 -20.08
CA VAL A 348 12.51 2.38 -19.10
C VAL A 348 11.91 2.30 -17.71
N THR A 349 10.61 2.51 -17.57
CA THR A 349 9.87 2.40 -16.30
C THR A 349 10.05 1.01 -15.68
N PHE A 350 9.85 -0.06 -16.45
CA PHE A 350 9.92 -1.44 -15.94
C PHE A 350 11.36 -1.90 -15.68
N PHE A 351 12.33 -1.48 -16.50
CA PHE A 351 13.75 -1.72 -16.21
C PHE A 351 14.22 -0.98 -14.95
N THR A 352 13.74 0.25 -14.72
CA THR A 352 14.03 0.99 -13.48
C THR A 352 13.43 0.28 -12.25
N SER A 353 12.20 -0.22 -12.36
CA SER A 353 11.60 -1.08 -11.33
C SER A 353 12.47 -2.29 -11.04
N ALA A 354 12.91 -3.02 -12.07
CA ALA A 354 13.77 -4.19 -11.93
C ALA A 354 15.10 -3.84 -11.25
N ALA A 355 15.75 -2.75 -11.64
CA ALA A 355 17.00 -2.30 -11.04
C ALA A 355 16.84 -1.97 -9.54
N LEU A 356 15.80 -1.23 -9.18
CA LEU A 356 15.49 -0.91 -7.78
C LEU A 356 15.22 -2.19 -6.97
N LEU A 357 14.50 -3.16 -7.53
CA LEU A 357 14.21 -4.43 -6.85
C LEU A 357 15.48 -5.28 -6.65
N VAL A 358 16.43 -5.28 -7.60
CA VAL A 358 17.73 -5.92 -7.42
C VAL A 358 18.52 -5.23 -6.30
N ILE A 359 18.54 -3.90 -6.27
CA ILE A 359 19.18 -3.14 -5.18
C ILE A 359 18.52 -3.48 -3.85
N ALA A 360 17.18 -3.55 -3.80
CA ALA A 360 16.44 -3.91 -2.59
C ALA A 360 16.83 -5.31 -2.08
N ALA A 361 17.02 -6.29 -2.97
CA ALA A 361 17.50 -7.62 -2.59
C ALA A 361 18.89 -7.58 -1.95
N GLY A 362 19.82 -6.81 -2.51
CA GLY A 362 21.15 -6.61 -1.95
C GLY A 362 21.12 -5.95 -0.56
N LEU A 363 20.28 -4.92 -0.40
CA LEU A 363 20.07 -4.25 0.89
C LEU A 363 19.40 -5.17 1.93
N ALA A 364 18.44 -6.00 1.52
CA ALA A 364 17.81 -6.99 2.39
C ALA A 364 18.83 -8.02 2.90
N LEU A 365 19.74 -8.49 2.04
CA LEU A 365 20.86 -9.34 2.45
C LEU A 365 21.78 -8.66 3.45
N ALA A 366 22.07 -7.38 3.28
CA ALA A 366 22.89 -6.59 4.21
C ALA A 366 22.20 -6.39 5.56
N ALA A 367 20.89 -6.04 5.54
CA ALA A 367 20.10 -5.80 6.74
C ALA A 367 19.90 -7.05 7.63
N THR A 368 19.94 -8.23 7.00
CA THR A 368 19.77 -9.51 7.70
C THR A 368 21.10 -10.21 8.08
N ARG A 369 22.25 -9.65 7.65
CA ARG A 369 23.59 -10.10 8.07
C ARG A 369 23.82 -9.69 9.53
N GLY A 370 23.92 -10.65 10.43
CA GLY A 370 24.22 -10.39 11.83
C GLY A 370 23.03 -10.48 12.79
N ASN A 371 21.91 -11.00 12.34
CA ASN A 371 20.82 -11.34 13.24
C ASN A 371 21.12 -12.71 13.89
N PRO A 372 21.43 -12.77 15.22
CA PRO A 372 21.91 -14.00 15.86
C PRO A 372 20.88 -15.13 15.97
N ALA A 373 19.67 -14.93 15.46
CA ALA A 373 18.57 -15.89 15.50
C ALA A 373 18.44 -16.77 14.23
N GLU A 374 19.31 -16.62 13.21
CA GLU A 374 19.33 -17.54 12.07
C GLU A 374 20.57 -18.45 12.17
N PRO A 375 20.40 -19.79 12.15
CA PRO A 375 21.54 -20.69 12.01
C PRO A 375 22.29 -20.39 10.71
N ALA A 376 23.61 -20.31 10.79
CA ALA A 376 24.46 -20.21 9.61
C ALA A 376 24.17 -21.40 8.70
N LEU A 377 23.83 -21.14 7.43
CA LEU A 377 23.75 -22.15 6.37
C LEU A 377 25.14 -22.67 6.07
#